data_4e22d485c02f081650cdbef91342de26
#
_entry.id   4e22d485c02f081650cdbef91342de26
#
_cell.length_a   1.000
_cell.length_b   1.000
_cell.length_c   1.000
_cell.angle_alpha   90.00
_cell.angle_beta   90.00
_cell.angle_gamma   90.00
#
_symmetry.space_group_name_H-M   'P 1'
#
loop_
_entity.id
_entity.type
_entity.pdbx_description
1 polymer ?
#
loop_
_entity_poly.entity_id
_entity_poly.type
_entity_poly.pdbx_seq_one_letter_code
_entity_poly.pdbx_strand_id
1 'polypeptide(L)'
;MMTIRSIARTALVSTLIVLGGCASMNPFSSKSARNEPAPLVNFKTSMAVSTVWSIDIGQSANYMFTPSLFGNKLFVASAEGTVACVDIGSGKFVWRINAGTALTAGVGTDGSAVVVAGTDGTLLSFNAVDGKRRWKIQASSEILSAPAVSRGTVVVRSQDNRIAAYDAESGARRWFLQRPSPALALRTAAGIVIAGDDVLIAMPAGRLLALSLANGAPRWESVIAEPRGATELERIADVAGTPVLAGPDVCAAAYQ
;
A
#
# COMPACT_ATOMS: atom_id res chain seq x y z
N MET A 1 60.45 -30.57 -40.42
CA MET A 1 59.25 -31.41 -40.25
C MET A 1 58.65 -31.14 -38.87
N MET A 2 57.69 -30.25 -38.80
CA MET A 2 57.02 -29.91 -37.52
C MET A 2 56.04 -31.05 -37.20
N THR A 3 56.19 -31.73 -36.09
CA THR A 3 55.41 -32.89 -35.77
C THR A 3 53.98 -32.52 -35.36
N ILE A 4 52.96 -33.27 -35.77
CA ILE A 4 51.53 -33.09 -35.49
C ILE A 4 51.25 -32.81 -34.01
N ARG A 5 52.10 -33.36 -33.10
CA ARG A 5 52.02 -33.11 -31.65
C ARG A 5 52.31 -31.68 -31.22
N SER A 6 53.15 -30.95 -31.98
CA SER A 6 53.49 -29.56 -31.69
C SER A 6 52.33 -28.62 -32.07
N ILE A 7 51.65 -28.92 -33.19
CA ILE A 7 50.48 -28.13 -33.66
C ILE A 7 49.27 -28.32 -32.72
N ALA A 8 49.05 -29.55 -32.23
CA ALA A 8 47.97 -29.83 -31.30
C ALA A 8 48.16 -29.12 -29.94
N ARG A 9 49.40 -28.99 -29.47
CA ARG A 9 49.69 -28.28 -28.21
C ARG A 9 49.54 -26.79 -28.32
N THR A 10 49.93 -26.18 -29.42
CA THR A 10 49.75 -24.74 -29.67
C THR A 10 48.26 -24.40 -29.87
N ALA A 11 47.49 -25.22 -30.57
CA ALA A 11 46.05 -25.04 -30.72
C ALA A 11 45.31 -25.17 -29.37
N LEU A 12 45.68 -26.13 -28.50
CA LEU A 12 45.07 -26.28 -27.20
C LEU A 12 45.34 -25.10 -26.26
N VAL A 13 46.55 -24.56 -26.25
CA VAL A 13 46.92 -23.39 -25.44
C VAL A 13 46.20 -22.13 -25.94
N SER A 14 46.08 -21.95 -27.27
CA SER A 14 45.33 -20.81 -27.84
C SER A 14 43.83 -20.85 -27.51
N THR A 15 43.20 -22.06 -27.47
CA THR A 15 41.80 -22.23 -27.14
C THR A 15 41.55 -21.99 -25.64
N LEU A 16 42.48 -22.33 -24.75
CA LEU A 16 42.36 -22.03 -23.31
C LEU A 16 42.47 -20.53 -22.98
N ILE A 17 43.25 -19.77 -23.77
CA ILE A 17 43.40 -18.32 -23.60
C ILE A 17 42.13 -17.58 -24.03
N VAL A 18 41.39 -18.10 -25.02
CA VAL A 18 40.12 -17.50 -25.49
C VAL A 18 38.96 -17.77 -24.51
N LEU A 19 38.99 -18.89 -23.76
CA LEU A 19 37.98 -19.21 -22.75
C LEU A 19 38.21 -18.51 -21.40
N GLY A 20 39.39 -17.92 -21.16
CA GLY A 20 39.67 -17.06 -20.01
C GLY A 20 39.16 -15.63 -20.17
N GLY A 21 38.20 -15.39 -21.07
CA GLY A 21 37.63 -14.08 -21.37
C GLY A 21 36.86 -13.46 -20.20
N CYS A 22 37.51 -12.55 -19.55
CA CYS A 22 37.00 -11.25 -19.12
C CYS A 22 35.65 -11.21 -18.42
N ALA A 23 35.56 -11.77 -17.23
CA ALA A 23 34.51 -11.35 -16.28
C ALA A 23 34.75 -9.93 -15.71
N SER A 24 35.91 -9.33 -16.00
CA SER A 24 36.30 -8.01 -15.47
C SER A 24 36.28 -6.84 -16.47
N MET A 25 36.05 -7.10 -17.76
CA MET A 25 35.94 -6.04 -18.77
C MET A 25 34.58 -6.07 -19.47
N ASN A 26 33.51 -5.79 -18.70
CA ASN A 26 32.25 -5.40 -19.30
C ASN A 26 32.23 -3.87 -19.43
N PRO A 27 32.54 -3.27 -20.62
CA PRO A 27 32.53 -1.82 -20.82
C PRO A 27 31.10 -1.22 -20.74
N PHE A 28 30.08 -2.10 -20.64
CA PHE A 28 28.69 -1.72 -20.46
C PHE A 28 28.17 -1.87 -19.01
N SER A 29 29.00 -2.38 -18.08
CA SER A 29 28.72 -2.26 -16.66
C SER A 29 29.14 -0.87 -16.18
N SER A 30 28.50 0.17 -16.71
CA SER A 30 28.44 1.43 -15.97
C SER A 30 27.69 1.12 -14.68
N LYS A 31 28.40 0.92 -13.58
CA LYS A 31 27.81 1.11 -12.26
C LYS A 31 27.26 2.53 -12.30
N SER A 32 25.95 2.61 -12.48
CA SER A 32 25.25 3.87 -12.44
C SER A 32 25.41 4.40 -11.00
N ALA A 33 26.43 5.22 -10.78
CA ALA A 33 26.66 5.92 -9.52
C ALA A 33 25.48 6.86 -9.14
N ARG A 34 24.45 6.92 -9.99
CA ARG A 34 23.31 7.82 -9.81
C ARG A 34 22.38 7.46 -8.66
N ASN A 35 22.43 6.24 -8.14
CA ASN A 35 21.50 5.77 -7.10
C ASN A 35 22.20 4.98 -5.98
N GLU A 36 23.48 5.18 -5.73
CA GLU A 36 24.09 4.63 -4.52
C GLU A 36 23.50 5.34 -3.29
N PRO A 37 22.93 4.59 -2.34
CA PRO A 37 22.47 5.20 -1.10
C PRO A 37 23.62 5.93 -0.40
N ALA A 38 23.36 7.12 0.12
CA ALA A 38 24.35 7.82 0.91
C ALA A 38 24.80 6.95 2.11
N PRO A 39 26.11 6.90 2.43
CA PRO A 39 26.57 6.14 3.57
C PRO A 39 25.92 6.67 4.85
N LEU A 40 25.49 5.76 5.72
CA LEU A 40 24.96 6.13 7.02
C LEU A 40 26.09 6.76 7.85
N VAL A 41 25.86 7.99 8.29
CA VAL A 41 26.79 8.69 9.18
C VAL A 41 26.41 8.44 10.63
N ASN A 42 27.41 8.25 11.49
CA ASN A 42 27.18 8.20 12.92
C ASN A 42 26.80 9.61 13.42
N PHE A 43 25.62 9.73 14.01
CA PHE A 43 25.19 10.98 14.64
C PHE A 43 24.91 10.77 16.12
N LYS A 44 25.10 11.83 16.90
CA LYS A 44 24.78 11.81 18.34
C LYS A 44 23.27 11.76 18.50
N THR A 45 22.77 10.80 19.27
CA THR A 45 21.34 10.69 19.61
C THR A 45 20.89 11.95 20.34
N SER A 46 19.89 12.64 19.80
CA SER A 46 19.31 13.85 20.41
C SER A 46 18.21 13.52 21.41
N MET A 47 17.65 12.32 21.34
CA MET A 47 16.54 11.86 22.20
C MET A 47 16.70 10.37 22.49
N ALA A 48 16.48 9.97 23.74
CA ALA A 48 16.38 8.56 24.12
C ALA A 48 14.94 8.09 23.90
N VAL A 49 14.77 7.04 23.09
CA VAL A 49 13.47 6.39 22.84
C VAL A 49 13.48 5.02 23.49
N SER A 50 12.46 4.73 24.29
CA SER A 50 12.25 3.41 24.92
C SER A 50 10.94 2.79 24.47
N THR A 51 10.92 1.46 24.30
CA THR A 51 9.70 0.71 24.01
C THR A 51 8.88 0.60 25.30
N VAL A 52 7.65 1.10 25.29
CA VAL A 52 6.73 1.00 26.43
C VAL A 52 6.08 -0.38 26.46
N TRP A 53 5.61 -0.85 25.32
CA TRP A 53 5.05 -2.20 25.17
C TRP A 53 5.17 -2.68 23.70
N SER A 54 5.04 -3.98 23.52
CA SER A 54 5.03 -4.62 22.20
C SER A 54 4.03 -5.79 22.23
N ILE A 55 3.30 -5.97 21.14
CA ILE A 55 2.35 -7.09 20.98
C ILE A 55 2.56 -7.73 19.61
N ASP A 56 2.27 -9.01 19.52
CA ASP A 56 2.23 -9.76 18.27
C ASP A 56 0.78 -9.97 17.82
N ILE A 57 0.48 -9.59 16.58
CA ILE A 57 -0.83 -9.73 15.95
C ILE A 57 -0.83 -10.68 14.75
N GLY A 58 0.33 -11.22 14.35
CA GLY A 58 0.55 -12.04 13.16
C GLY A 58 1.25 -11.27 12.03
N GLN A 59 1.34 -11.88 10.86
CA GLN A 59 2.11 -11.37 9.74
C GLN A 59 1.31 -10.45 8.82
N SER A 60 2.00 -9.51 8.17
CA SER A 60 1.41 -8.65 7.14
C SER A 60 1.45 -9.27 5.74
N ALA A 61 2.25 -10.35 5.54
CA ALA A 61 2.56 -10.92 4.23
C ALA A 61 3.03 -9.82 3.24
N ASN A 62 2.42 -9.74 2.05
CA ASN A 62 2.74 -8.74 1.03
C ASN A 62 1.77 -7.53 1.05
N TYR A 63 1.04 -7.32 2.15
CA TYR A 63 0.03 -6.28 2.27
C TYR A 63 0.45 -5.22 3.29
N MET A 64 -0.11 -4.02 3.13
CA MET A 64 0.09 -2.91 4.05
C MET A 64 -1.08 -2.83 5.03
N PHE A 65 -0.80 -3.10 6.30
CA PHE A 65 -1.76 -2.90 7.38
C PHE A 65 -1.39 -1.65 8.17
N THR A 66 -2.28 -0.67 8.17
CA THR A 66 -2.09 0.57 8.91
C THR A 66 -2.92 0.49 10.19
N PRO A 67 -2.30 0.57 11.37
CA PRO A 67 -3.02 0.70 12.62
C PRO A 67 -3.89 1.96 12.63
N SER A 68 -5.07 1.89 13.24
CA SER A 68 -5.98 3.03 13.35
C SER A 68 -6.26 3.35 14.82
N LEU A 69 -6.05 4.61 15.19
CA LEU A 69 -6.22 5.10 16.55
C LEU A 69 -7.55 5.84 16.69
N PHE A 70 -8.32 5.50 17.71
CA PHE A 70 -9.51 6.25 18.13
C PHE A 70 -9.59 6.36 19.66
N GLY A 71 -9.48 7.56 20.17
CA GLY A 71 -9.37 7.80 21.61
C GLY A 71 -8.13 7.09 22.21
N ASN A 72 -8.33 6.25 23.19
CA ASN A 72 -7.28 5.42 23.81
C ASN A 72 -7.21 3.99 23.25
N LYS A 73 -7.87 3.71 22.13
CA LYS A 73 -7.93 2.39 21.51
C LYS A 73 -7.18 2.37 20.19
N LEU A 74 -6.30 1.38 20.01
CA LEU A 74 -5.60 1.09 18.79
C LEU A 74 -6.22 -0.15 18.14
N PHE A 75 -6.66 -0.02 16.90
CA PHE A 75 -7.20 -1.10 16.09
C PHE A 75 -6.14 -1.58 15.11
N VAL A 76 -5.94 -2.88 15.04
CA VAL A 76 -4.91 -3.52 14.24
C VAL A 76 -5.44 -4.77 13.56
N ALA A 77 -4.84 -5.13 12.41
CA ALA A 77 -5.18 -6.34 11.69
C ALA A 77 -3.93 -7.00 11.08
N SER A 78 -4.01 -8.28 10.75
CA SER A 78 -2.96 -9.02 10.06
C SER A 78 -3.50 -9.79 8.85
N ALA A 79 -2.62 -10.18 7.94
CA ALA A 79 -2.99 -10.93 6.74
C ALA A 79 -3.63 -12.31 7.05
N GLU A 80 -3.34 -12.89 8.20
CA GLU A 80 -3.88 -14.18 8.65
C GLU A 80 -5.33 -14.09 9.13
N GLY A 81 -5.92 -12.90 9.12
CA GLY A 81 -7.32 -12.69 9.55
C GLY A 81 -7.48 -12.23 10.99
N THR A 82 -6.40 -11.98 11.73
CA THR A 82 -6.52 -11.39 13.06
C THR A 82 -7.00 -9.94 12.95
N VAL A 83 -8.00 -9.57 13.76
CA VAL A 83 -8.40 -8.18 14.00
C VAL A 83 -8.46 -7.99 15.52
N ALA A 84 -7.89 -6.90 16.01
CA ALA A 84 -7.82 -6.66 17.44
C ALA A 84 -7.97 -5.18 17.80
N CYS A 85 -8.49 -4.96 19.00
CA CYS A 85 -8.49 -3.69 19.71
C CYS A 85 -7.55 -3.78 20.90
N VAL A 86 -6.67 -2.80 21.02
CA VAL A 86 -5.64 -2.71 22.06
C VAL A 86 -5.81 -1.41 22.82
N ASP A 87 -5.71 -1.45 24.12
CA ASP A 87 -5.63 -0.26 24.95
C ASP A 87 -4.21 0.34 24.82
N ILE A 88 -4.12 1.58 24.38
CA ILE A 88 -2.84 2.22 24.06
C ILE A 88 -1.97 2.48 25.31
N GLY A 89 -2.58 2.68 26.46
CA GLY A 89 -1.84 2.94 27.69
C GLY A 89 -1.15 1.71 28.26
N SER A 90 -1.78 0.53 28.10
CA SER A 90 -1.31 -0.73 28.70
C SER A 90 -0.76 -1.73 27.69
N GLY A 91 -1.02 -1.58 26.39
CA GLY A 91 -0.71 -2.57 25.37
C GLY A 91 -1.55 -3.87 25.46
N LYS A 92 -2.60 -3.90 26.30
CA LYS A 92 -3.42 -5.09 26.46
C LYS A 92 -4.55 -5.16 25.46
N PHE A 93 -4.86 -6.38 25.00
CA PHE A 93 -6.03 -6.59 24.16
C PHE A 93 -7.32 -6.27 24.91
N VAL A 94 -8.16 -5.40 24.35
CA VAL A 94 -9.56 -5.23 24.75
C VAL A 94 -10.37 -6.37 24.18
N TRP A 95 -10.14 -6.68 22.91
CA TRP A 95 -10.65 -7.86 22.23
C TRP A 95 -9.71 -8.26 21.09
N ARG A 96 -9.75 -9.54 20.73
CA ARG A 96 -9.03 -10.11 19.58
C ARG A 96 -9.93 -11.17 18.95
N ILE A 97 -10.13 -11.09 17.64
CA ILE A 97 -10.98 -12.00 16.88
C ILE A 97 -10.26 -12.51 15.64
N ASN A 98 -10.79 -13.57 15.04
CA ASN A 98 -10.42 -13.99 13.69
C ASN A 98 -11.57 -13.62 12.74
N ALA A 99 -11.25 -12.94 11.64
CA ALA A 99 -12.19 -12.50 10.61
C ALA A 99 -12.79 -13.66 9.80
N GLY A 100 -12.20 -14.85 9.88
CA GLY A 100 -12.60 -16.04 9.12
C GLY A 100 -12.18 -16.04 7.66
N THR A 101 -11.27 -15.14 7.28
CA THR A 101 -10.67 -15.04 5.93
C THR A 101 -9.33 -14.32 6.03
N ALA A 102 -8.45 -14.58 5.06
CA ALA A 102 -7.23 -13.79 4.90
C ALA A 102 -7.58 -12.34 4.54
N LEU A 103 -6.82 -11.39 5.09
CA LEU A 103 -7.04 -9.96 4.89
C LEU A 103 -5.97 -9.38 3.97
N THR A 104 -6.35 -8.34 3.23
CA THR A 104 -5.50 -7.60 2.28
C THR A 104 -5.29 -6.16 2.71
N ALA A 105 -6.17 -5.61 3.53
CA ALA A 105 -6.09 -4.24 4.01
C ALA A 105 -6.89 -4.02 5.30
N GLY A 106 -6.47 -3.07 6.07
CA GLY A 106 -7.12 -2.62 7.30
C GLY A 106 -6.15 -1.78 8.12
N VAL A 107 -6.63 -1.06 9.10
CA VAL A 107 -7.96 -0.99 9.69
C VAL A 107 -8.54 0.40 9.46
N GLY A 108 -9.81 0.47 9.04
CA GLY A 108 -10.56 1.73 9.08
C GLY A 108 -11.49 1.75 10.28
N THR A 109 -11.58 2.88 10.98
CA THR A 109 -12.51 3.04 12.11
C THR A 109 -12.93 4.50 12.30
N ASP A 110 -14.13 4.68 12.82
CA ASP A 110 -14.66 5.93 13.36
C ASP A 110 -14.95 5.82 14.87
N GLY A 111 -14.46 4.77 15.51
CA GLY A 111 -14.71 4.46 16.92
C GLY A 111 -16.01 3.70 17.19
N SER A 112 -16.92 3.59 16.22
CA SER A 112 -18.13 2.77 16.29
C SER A 112 -17.97 1.46 15.50
N ALA A 113 -17.48 1.57 14.26
CA ALA A 113 -17.21 0.45 13.38
C ALA A 113 -15.70 0.23 13.19
N VAL A 114 -15.30 -1.01 12.99
CA VAL A 114 -13.97 -1.44 12.58
C VAL A 114 -14.11 -2.19 11.27
N VAL A 115 -13.49 -1.69 10.20
CA VAL A 115 -13.65 -2.24 8.85
C VAL A 115 -12.32 -2.71 8.30
N VAL A 116 -12.32 -3.93 7.75
CA VAL A 116 -11.15 -4.53 7.09
C VAL A 116 -11.55 -5.09 5.73
N ALA A 117 -10.58 -5.19 4.84
CA ALA A 117 -10.76 -5.84 3.55
C ALA A 117 -10.06 -7.20 3.53
N GLY A 118 -10.75 -8.19 2.99
CA GLY A 118 -10.23 -9.52 2.75
C GLY A 118 -9.92 -9.77 1.28
N THR A 119 -9.43 -10.97 1.00
CA THR A 119 -9.20 -11.44 -0.37
C THR A 119 -10.47 -11.32 -1.22
N ASP A 120 -10.30 -11.22 -2.52
CA ASP A 120 -11.40 -11.13 -3.51
C ASP A 120 -12.36 -9.95 -3.32
N GLY A 121 -11.93 -8.89 -2.60
CA GLY A 121 -12.78 -7.72 -2.35
C GLY A 121 -13.82 -7.91 -1.25
N THR A 122 -13.69 -8.94 -0.43
CA THR A 122 -14.53 -9.09 0.78
C THR A 122 -14.31 -7.88 1.70
N LEU A 123 -15.40 -7.26 2.16
CA LEU A 123 -15.40 -6.26 3.23
C LEU A 123 -16.11 -6.81 4.45
N LEU A 124 -15.50 -6.59 5.61
CA LEU A 124 -16.00 -7.04 6.91
C LEU A 124 -16.05 -5.84 7.85
N SER A 125 -17.17 -5.67 8.53
CA SER A 125 -17.33 -4.69 9.61
C SER A 125 -17.59 -5.38 10.92
N PHE A 126 -16.95 -4.84 11.96
CA PHE A 126 -17.07 -5.29 13.34
C PHE A 126 -17.44 -4.11 14.24
N ASN A 127 -18.12 -4.40 15.33
CA ASN A 127 -18.37 -3.43 16.38
C ASN A 127 -17.05 -3.07 17.09
N ALA A 128 -16.74 -1.79 17.22
CA ALA A 128 -15.48 -1.34 17.82
C ALA A 128 -15.36 -1.63 19.32
N VAL A 129 -16.50 -1.86 20.03
CA VAL A 129 -16.51 -2.09 21.47
C VAL A 129 -16.17 -3.55 21.81
N ASP A 130 -16.77 -4.52 21.09
CA ASP A 130 -16.71 -5.94 21.43
C ASP A 130 -16.21 -6.86 20.31
N GLY A 131 -15.89 -6.31 19.14
CA GLY A 131 -15.38 -7.08 17.99
C GLY A 131 -16.43 -7.98 17.31
N LYS A 132 -17.70 -7.89 17.66
CA LYS A 132 -18.74 -8.69 16.99
C LYS A 132 -18.93 -8.22 15.56
N ARG A 133 -19.03 -9.18 14.62
CA ARG A 133 -19.25 -8.88 13.22
C ARG A 133 -20.64 -8.28 12.99
N ARG A 134 -20.69 -7.08 12.36
CA ARG A 134 -21.92 -6.41 11.95
C ARG A 134 -22.39 -6.94 10.62
N TRP A 135 -21.51 -6.90 9.60
CA TRP A 135 -21.84 -7.33 8.26
C TRP A 135 -20.60 -7.86 7.50
N LYS A 136 -20.89 -8.55 6.41
CA LYS A 136 -19.93 -8.97 5.39
C LYS A 136 -20.56 -8.69 4.03
N ILE A 137 -19.83 -8.01 3.15
CA ILE A 137 -20.25 -7.70 1.78
C ILE A 137 -19.13 -7.97 0.81
N GLN A 138 -19.43 -7.94 -0.48
CA GLN A 138 -18.50 -8.14 -1.57
C GLN A 138 -18.36 -6.86 -2.38
N ALA A 139 -17.15 -6.29 -2.48
CA ALA A 139 -16.79 -5.24 -3.42
C ALA A 139 -16.53 -5.83 -4.81
N SER A 140 -16.28 -4.96 -5.80
CA SER A 140 -16.11 -5.39 -7.20
C SER A 140 -14.79 -6.10 -7.48
N SER A 141 -13.74 -5.82 -6.70
CA SER A 141 -12.40 -6.37 -6.86
C SER A 141 -11.63 -6.24 -5.56
N GLU A 142 -10.42 -6.77 -5.51
CA GLU A 142 -9.52 -6.68 -4.36
C GLU A 142 -9.33 -5.24 -3.88
N ILE A 143 -9.20 -5.06 -2.57
CA ILE A 143 -8.96 -3.78 -1.91
C ILE A 143 -7.61 -3.87 -1.20
N LEU A 144 -6.68 -2.97 -1.51
CA LEU A 144 -5.33 -2.96 -0.95
C LEU A 144 -5.10 -1.84 0.08
N SER A 145 -5.93 -0.81 0.09
CA SER A 145 -5.85 0.28 1.06
C SER A 145 -6.86 0.11 2.18
N ALA A 146 -6.49 0.55 3.37
CA ALA A 146 -7.41 0.56 4.49
C ALA A 146 -8.71 1.29 4.13
N PRO A 147 -9.90 0.74 4.43
CA PRO A 147 -11.16 1.44 4.28
C PRO A 147 -11.14 2.75 5.06
N ALA A 148 -11.60 3.85 4.48
CA ALA A 148 -11.79 5.09 5.22
C ALA A 148 -13.19 5.08 5.87
N VAL A 149 -13.26 5.32 7.17
CA VAL A 149 -14.52 5.27 7.92
C VAL A 149 -14.72 6.59 8.66
N SER A 150 -15.83 7.24 8.41
CA SER A 150 -16.22 8.47 9.12
C SER A 150 -17.72 8.72 9.00
N ARG A 151 -18.32 9.28 10.03
CA ARG A 151 -19.73 9.70 10.06
C ARG A 151 -20.71 8.62 9.55
N GLY A 152 -20.48 7.38 9.98
CA GLY A 152 -21.30 6.25 9.56
C GLY A 152 -21.17 5.87 8.08
N THR A 153 -20.11 6.30 7.39
CA THR A 153 -19.83 5.97 5.99
C THR A 153 -18.47 5.29 5.89
N VAL A 154 -18.44 4.18 5.15
CA VAL A 154 -17.23 3.44 4.79
C VAL A 154 -16.94 3.71 3.32
N VAL A 155 -15.77 4.21 2.99
CA VAL A 155 -15.34 4.43 1.61
C VAL A 155 -14.15 3.54 1.29
N VAL A 156 -14.21 2.86 0.14
CA VAL A 156 -13.15 1.99 -0.36
C VAL A 156 -12.87 2.25 -1.83
N ARG A 157 -11.66 1.92 -2.27
CA ARG A 157 -11.27 1.84 -3.67
C ARG A 157 -10.79 0.43 -3.98
N SER A 158 -11.42 -0.20 -4.96
CA SER A 158 -11.01 -1.50 -5.48
C SER A 158 -9.95 -1.37 -6.59
N GLN A 159 -9.23 -2.44 -6.89
CA GLN A 159 -8.17 -2.45 -7.90
C GLN A 159 -8.66 -2.17 -9.32
N ASP A 160 -9.94 -2.40 -9.59
CA ASP A 160 -10.61 -2.02 -10.85
C ASP A 160 -10.95 -0.53 -10.94
N ASN A 161 -10.39 0.32 -10.06
CA ASN A 161 -10.64 1.75 -9.93
C ASN A 161 -12.11 2.13 -9.66
N ARG A 162 -12.86 1.22 -9.07
CA ARG A 162 -14.17 1.53 -8.52
C ARG A 162 -14.03 2.06 -7.10
N ILE A 163 -14.63 3.22 -6.86
CA ILE A 163 -14.76 3.84 -5.55
C ILE A 163 -16.19 3.62 -5.09
N ALA A 164 -16.38 3.09 -3.91
CA ALA A 164 -17.71 2.83 -3.38
C ALA A 164 -17.83 3.26 -1.92
N ALA A 165 -18.99 3.77 -1.57
CA ALA A 165 -19.34 4.05 -0.19
C ALA A 165 -20.47 3.15 0.30
N TYR A 166 -20.33 2.75 1.54
CA TYR A 166 -21.29 1.87 2.22
C TYR A 166 -21.69 2.49 3.56
N ASP A 167 -22.88 2.16 3.98
CA ASP A 167 -23.36 2.46 5.32
C ASP A 167 -22.59 1.64 6.35
N ALA A 168 -22.02 2.29 7.37
CA ALA A 168 -21.17 1.62 8.35
C ALA A 168 -21.92 0.65 9.27
N GLU A 169 -23.23 0.86 9.46
CA GLU A 169 -24.08 0.03 10.33
C GLU A 169 -24.61 -1.20 9.59
N SER A 170 -25.13 -1.00 8.37
CA SER A 170 -25.84 -2.04 7.62
C SER A 170 -25.02 -2.68 6.49
N GLY A 171 -23.95 -2.02 6.02
CA GLY A 171 -23.21 -2.43 4.83
C GLY A 171 -23.93 -2.12 3.50
N ALA A 172 -25.07 -1.45 3.54
CA ALA A 172 -25.80 -1.06 2.33
C ALA A 172 -24.99 -0.06 1.52
N ARG A 173 -24.91 -0.28 0.20
CA ARG A 173 -24.18 0.64 -0.68
C ARG A 173 -24.93 1.95 -0.82
N ARG A 174 -24.26 3.07 -0.48
CA ARG A 174 -24.79 4.43 -0.60
C ARG A 174 -24.60 4.98 -2.01
N TRP A 175 -23.37 4.87 -2.54
CA TRP A 175 -23.01 5.30 -3.90
C TRP A 175 -21.78 4.55 -4.42
N PHE A 176 -21.54 4.66 -5.73
CA PHE A 176 -20.28 4.22 -6.33
C PHE A 176 -19.92 5.10 -7.52
N LEU A 177 -18.64 5.17 -7.82
CA LEU A 177 -18.06 5.86 -8.97
C LEU A 177 -17.06 4.91 -9.64
N GLN A 178 -17.19 4.73 -10.97
CA GLN A 178 -16.21 4.00 -11.78
C GLN A 178 -15.29 4.99 -12.47
N ARG A 179 -13.98 4.77 -12.36
CA ARG A 179 -12.96 5.56 -13.09
C ARG A 179 -12.23 4.66 -14.08
N PRO A 180 -11.79 5.19 -15.23
CA PRO A 180 -10.95 4.45 -16.16
C PRO A 180 -9.66 4.00 -15.49
N SER A 181 -9.20 2.80 -15.82
CA SER A 181 -7.88 2.30 -15.42
C SER A 181 -6.86 2.62 -16.50
N PRO A 182 -5.67 3.11 -16.17
CA PRO A 182 -4.58 3.18 -17.13
C PRO A 182 -4.14 1.78 -17.57
N ALA A 183 -3.40 1.70 -18.67
CA ALA A 183 -2.90 0.42 -19.18
C ALA A 183 -1.98 -0.30 -18.17
N LEU A 184 -1.17 0.47 -17.45
CA LEU A 184 -0.36 -0.01 -16.34
C LEU A 184 -0.53 0.90 -15.12
N ALA A 185 -0.58 0.31 -13.95
CA ALA A 185 -0.60 0.99 -12.67
C ALA A 185 0.16 0.18 -11.62
N LEU A 186 0.69 0.85 -10.62
CA LEU A 186 1.32 0.18 -9.49
C LEU A 186 0.25 -0.53 -8.65
N ARG A 187 0.59 -1.72 -8.19
CA ARG A 187 -0.24 -2.42 -7.20
C ARG A 187 0.10 -1.87 -5.81
N THR A 188 -0.41 -0.69 -5.49
CA THR A 188 -0.14 0.01 -4.24
C THR A 188 -1.38 0.15 -3.37
N ALA A 189 -1.15 0.29 -2.07
CA ALA A 189 -2.18 0.60 -1.08
C ALA A 189 -2.39 2.13 -0.96
N ALA A 190 -2.67 2.79 -2.09
CA ALA A 190 -2.91 4.23 -2.12
C ALA A 190 -4.11 4.61 -1.23
N GLY A 191 -3.90 5.49 -0.26
CA GLY A 191 -4.86 5.74 0.80
C GLY A 191 -6.03 6.63 0.42
N ILE A 192 -7.07 6.56 1.25
CA ILE A 192 -8.27 7.39 1.21
C ILE A 192 -8.34 8.17 2.51
N VAL A 193 -8.63 9.47 2.42
CA VAL A 193 -8.81 10.34 3.59
C VAL A 193 -10.17 11.01 3.51
N ILE A 194 -10.93 10.97 4.61
CA ILE A 194 -12.19 11.72 4.75
C ILE A 194 -11.88 12.99 5.53
N ALA A 195 -12.15 14.14 4.91
CA ALA A 195 -11.92 15.47 5.44
C ALA A 195 -13.23 16.27 5.45
N GLY A 196 -13.92 16.31 6.60
CA GLY A 196 -15.22 16.93 6.67
C GLY A 196 -16.23 16.23 5.76
N ASP A 197 -16.74 16.94 4.74
CA ASP A 197 -17.70 16.41 3.77
C ASP A 197 -17.04 15.90 2.48
N ASP A 198 -15.72 15.92 2.42
CA ASP A 198 -14.95 15.51 1.26
C ASP A 198 -14.20 14.20 1.50
N VAL A 199 -14.07 13.43 0.42
CA VAL A 199 -13.24 12.22 0.36
C VAL A 199 -12.10 12.47 -0.60
N LEU A 200 -10.88 12.40 -0.11
CA LEU A 200 -9.65 12.56 -0.88
C LEU A 200 -9.10 11.19 -1.23
N ILE A 201 -8.90 10.92 -2.50
CA ILE A 201 -8.53 9.61 -3.00
C ILE A 201 -7.32 9.71 -3.91
N ALA A 202 -6.26 9.02 -3.53
CA ALA A 202 -5.09 8.83 -4.37
C ALA A 202 -5.43 7.85 -5.52
N MET A 203 -5.17 8.28 -6.76
CA MET A 203 -5.54 7.55 -7.97
C MET A 203 -4.32 7.24 -8.82
N PRO A 204 -4.40 6.21 -9.69
CA PRO A 204 -3.41 5.99 -10.73
C PRO A 204 -3.27 7.17 -11.69
N ALA A 205 -2.22 7.14 -12.50
CA ALA A 205 -1.88 8.18 -13.48
C ALA A 205 -1.70 9.56 -12.84
N GLY A 206 -1.15 9.61 -11.62
CA GLY A 206 -0.74 10.83 -10.94
C GLY A 206 -1.88 11.72 -10.47
N ARG A 207 -3.08 11.19 -10.23
CA ARG A 207 -4.25 12.00 -9.92
C ARG A 207 -4.65 11.93 -8.46
N LEU A 208 -5.08 13.07 -7.93
CA LEU A 208 -5.74 13.18 -6.64
C LEU A 208 -7.18 13.66 -6.88
N LEU A 209 -8.13 12.90 -6.37
CA LEU A 209 -9.56 13.14 -6.58
C LEU A 209 -10.22 13.52 -5.26
N ALA A 210 -11.06 14.56 -5.28
CA ALA A 210 -11.96 14.86 -4.18
C ALA A 210 -13.41 14.61 -4.59
N LEU A 211 -14.12 13.86 -3.74
CA LEU A 211 -15.53 13.52 -3.92
C LEU A 211 -16.35 14.00 -2.72
N SER A 212 -17.62 14.26 -2.94
CA SER A 212 -18.56 14.44 -1.84
C SER A 212 -18.78 13.13 -1.09
N LEU A 213 -18.61 13.12 0.23
CA LEU A 213 -18.86 11.96 1.08
C LEU A 213 -20.33 11.50 1.00
N ALA A 214 -21.26 12.44 0.84
CA ALA A 214 -22.69 12.16 0.87
C ALA A 214 -23.17 11.36 -0.34
N ASN A 215 -22.66 11.66 -1.55
CA ASN A 215 -23.21 11.11 -2.79
C ASN A 215 -22.17 10.69 -3.84
N GLY A 216 -20.87 10.84 -3.55
CA GLY A 216 -19.78 10.48 -4.48
C GLY A 216 -19.62 11.44 -5.66
N ALA A 217 -20.29 12.59 -5.67
CA ALA A 217 -20.14 13.57 -6.76
C ALA A 217 -18.72 14.16 -6.76
N PRO A 218 -18.05 14.24 -7.91
CA PRO A 218 -16.76 14.89 -8.02
C PRO A 218 -16.82 16.36 -7.60
N ARG A 219 -15.88 16.78 -6.74
CA ARG A 219 -15.69 18.16 -6.33
C ARG A 219 -14.57 18.82 -7.11
N TRP A 220 -13.43 18.19 -7.11
CA TRP A 220 -12.26 18.59 -7.91
C TRP A 220 -11.35 17.40 -8.16
N GLU A 221 -10.48 17.54 -9.14
CA GLU A 221 -9.41 16.61 -9.49
C GLU A 221 -8.13 17.42 -9.72
N SER A 222 -7.01 16.97 -9.18
CA SER A 222 -5.70 17.58 -9.36
C SER A 222 -4.71 16.59 -9.94
N VAL A 223 -3.82 17.08 -10.82
CA VAL A 223 -2.71 16.32 -11.36
C VAL A 223 -1.50 16.55 -10.47
N ILE A 224 -1.06 15.50 -9.77
CA ILE A 224 0.12 15.52 -8.89
C ILE A 224 1.38 15.19 -9.69
N ALA A 225 1.27 14.26 -10.64
CA ALA A 225 2.34 13.91 -11.58
C ALA A 225 1.75 13.59 -12.95
N GLU A 226 2.43 14.02 -14.01
CA GLU A 226 2.02 13.70 -15.37
C GLU A 226 2.77 12.46 -15.86
N PRO A 227 2.06 11.45 -16.43
CA PRO A 227 2.70 10.32 -17.08
C PRO A 227 3.61 10.77 -18.23
N ARG A 228 4.92 10.52 -18.13
CA ARG A 228 5.92 10.92 -19.12
C ARG A 228 6.76 9.74 -19.54
N GLY A 229 7.01 9.59 -20.83
CA GLY A 229 7.87 8.54 -21.37
C GLY A 229 7.40 8.02 -22.72
N ALA A 230 8.23 7.23 -23.37
CA ALA A 230 7.95 6.60 -24.64
C ALA A 230 7.17 5.28 -24.48
N THR A 231 7.39 4.57 -23.37
CA THR A 231 6.79 3.28 -23.07
C THR A 231 5.73 3.41 -21.98
N GLU A 232 4.82 2.44 -21.89
CA GLU A 232 3.81 2.40 -20.83
C GLU A 232 4.44 2.27 -19.43
N LEU A 233 5.59 1.59 -19.33
CA LEU A 233 6.31 1.45 -18.07
C LEU A 233 6.87 2.80 -17.58
N GLU A 234 7.42 3.60 -18.48
CA GLU A 234 7.94 4.94 -18.15
C GLU A 234 6.83 5.93 -17.79
N ARG A 235 5.59 5.66 -18.22
CA ARG A 235 4.41 6.50 -17.95
C ARG A 235 3.72 6.20 -16.62
N ILE A 236 4.24 5.26 -15.83
CA ILE A 236 3.68 5.02 -14.50
C ILE A 236 3.95 6.25 -13.62
N ALA A 237 2.88 6.91 -13.18
CA ALA A 237 2.93 8.13 -12.37
C ALA A 237 1.83 8.09 -11.31
N ASP A 238 1.76 7.02 -10.53
CA ASP A 238 0.66 6.78 -9.61
C ASP A 238 0.84 7.55 -8.29
N VAL A 239 -0.22 8.13 -7.75
CA VAL A 239 -0.21 8.63 -6.37
C VAL A 239 -0.24 7.43 -5.44
N ALA A 240 0.92 7.07 -4.90
CA ALA A 240 1.15 5.81 -4.20
C ALA A 240 0.91 5.89 -2.69
N GLY A 241 0.99 7.09 -2.10
CA GLY A 241 0.82 7.32 -0.67
C GLY A 241 -0.60 7.70 -0.26
N THR A 242 -0.83 7.76 1.05
CA THR A 242 -2.05 8.35 1.61
C THR A 242 -1.92 9.87 1.58
N PRO A 243 -2.91 10.62 1.04
CA PRO A 243 -2.92 12.07 1.13
C PRO A 243 -2.89 12.55 2.58
N VAL A 244 -2.18 13.62 2.86
CA VAL A 244 -2.06 14.20 4.20
C VAL A 244 -2.64 15.60 4.20
N LEU A 245 -3.45 15.90 5.21
CA LEU A 245 -4.01 17.23 5.43
C LEU A 245 -3.03 18.05 6.30
N ALA A 246 -2.73 19.27 5.86
CA ALA A 246 -1.91 20.23 6.59
C ALA A 246 -2.63 21.59 6.62
N GLY A 247 -3.50 21.79 7.59
CA GLY A 247 -4.40 22.93 7.62
C GLY A 247 -5.34 22.94 6.40
N PRO A 248 -5.32 24.00 5.57
CA PRO A 248 -6.14 24.07 4.35
C PRO A 248 -5.54 23.29 3.18
N ASP A 249 -4.30 22.84 3.29
CA ASP A 249 -3.55 22.21 2.21
C ASP A 249 -3.69 20.68 2.24
N VAL A 250 -3.63 20.08 1.05
CA VAL A 250 -3.54 18.63 0.87
C VAL A 250 -2.20 18.29 0.23
N CYS A 251 -1.41 17.47 0.90
CA CYS A 251 -0.15 16.97 0.38
C CYS A 251 -0.30 15.54 -0.12
N ALA A 252 0.20 15.25 -1.32
CA ALA A 252 0.24 13.93 -1.89
C ALA A 252 1.57 13.69 -2.62
N ALA A 253 2.05 12.45 -2.62
CA ALA A 253 3.26 12.05 -3.33
C ALA A 253 2.93 11.04 -4.41
N ALA A 254 3.47 11.25 -5.60
CA ALA A 254 3.37 10.32 -6.71
C ALA A 254 4.71 9.61 -6.93
N TYR A 255 4.62 8.38 -7.41
CA TYR A 255 5.73 7.65 -8.00
C TYR A 255 5.91 8.12 -9.45
N GLN A 256 7.14 8.40 -9.85
CA GLN A 256 7.52 8.71 -11.23
C GLN A 256 8.98 8.32 -11.49
#